data_1edd729fadecca4376bc77e860ec5bc0
#
_entry.id   1edd729fadecca4376bc77e860ec5bc0
#
_cell.length_a   1.000
_cell.length_b   1.000
_cell.length_c   1.000
_cell.angle_alpha   90.00
_cell.angle_beta   90.00
_cell.angle_gamma   90.00
#
_symmetry.space_group_name_H-M   'P 1'
#
loop_
_entity.id
_entity.type
_entity.pdbx_description
1 polymer ?
#
loop_
_entity_poly.entity_id
_entity_poly.type
_entity_poly.pdbx_seq_one_letter_code
_entity_poly.pdbx_strand_id
1 'polypeptide(L)'
;ESESEELKAAFQKAGSEALEQVASNKNASRYANDIAIVTGVSPNSIAAQVVEGLLAGGATVVATSHSFKPSIKAWAKQAYREHATGNAKLWLVPANLSSYRDVDALVDWVGHEQKKTSGATTTILKPAWEPTLFFPFAAPPVHGTLADSGDLFESQARLMLWGVERAIAGFSPIGAD
;
A
#
# COMPACT_ATOMS: atom_id res chain seq x y z
N GLU A 1 -48.87 3.67 1.03
CA GLU A 1 -48.26 4.90 0.45
C GLU A 1 -47.33 5.61 1.46
N SER A 2 -47.76 5.77 2.73
CA SER A 2 -46.96 6.42 3.79
C SER A 2 -45.61 5.71 4.07
N GLU A 3 -45.59 4.39 4.18
CA GLU A 3 -44.42 3.61 4.49
C GLU A 3 -43.36 3.64 3.39
N SER A 4 -43.78 3.76 2.11
CA SER A 4 -42.89 3.92 0.96
C SER A 4 -42.22 5.29 0.94
N GLU A 5 -42.90 6.35 1.37
CA GLU A 5 -42.33 7.69 1.44
C GLU A 5 -41.36 7.85 2.61
N GLU A 6 -41.66 7.24 3.75
CA GLU A 6 -40.73 7.20 4.90
C GLU A 6 -39.42 6.46 4.56
N LEU A 7 -39.54 5.31 3.85
CA LEU A 7 -38.37 4.54 3.41
C LEU A 7 -37.50 5.35 2.42
N LYS A 8 -38.12 6.03 1.45
CA LYS A 8 -37.39 6.90 0.52
C LYS A 8 -36.67 8.04 1.25
N ALA A 9 -37.34 8.69 2.19
CA ALA A 9 -36.73 9.76 2.98
C ALA A 9 -35.56 9.25 3.82
N ALA A 10 -35.66 8.05 4.39
CA ALA A 10 -34.57 7.42 5.14
C ALA A 10 -33.36 7.10 4.26
N PHE A 11 -33.57 6.57 3.03
CA PHE A 11 -32.51 6.33 2.06
C PHE A 11 -31.84 7.62 1.57
N GLN A 12 -32.61 8.67 1.30
CA GLN A 12 -32.06 9.97 0.91
C GLN A 12 -31.23 10.59 2.03
N LYS A 13 -31.70 10.51 3.27
CA LYS A 13 -30.96 10.99 4.44
C LYS A 13 -29.66 10.22 4.63
N ALA A 14 -29.70 8.90 4.61
CA ALA A 14 -28.50 8.07 4.72
C ALA A 14 -27.50 8.34 3.59
N GLY A 15 -27.98 8.56 2.37
CA GLY A 15 -27.16 8.93 1.22
C GLY A 15 -26.48 10.29 1.39
N SER A 16 -27.21 11.30 1.88
CA SER A 16 -26.63 12.63 2.13
C SER A 16 -25.62 12.61 3.27
N GLU A 17 -25.90 11.91 4.36
CA GLU A 17 -24.97 11.74 5.48
C GLU A 17 -23.67 11.02 5.05
N ALA A 18 -23.79 9.99 4.20
CA ALA A 18 -22.63 9.30 3.65
C ALA A 18 -21.79 10.23 2.75
N LEU A 19 -22.43 11.06 1.91
CA LEU A 19 -21.73 12.03 1.06
C LEU A 19 -21.05 13.13 1.87
N GLU A 20 -21.69 13.63 2.93
CA GLU A 20 -21.10 14.61 3.85
C GLU A 20 -19.90 14.00 4.59
N GLN A 21 -20.00 12.75 5.00
CA GLN A 21 -18.91 12.03 5.66
C GLN A 21 -17.72 11.81 4.71
N VAL A 22 -17.98 11.48 3.44
CA VAL A 22 -16.93 11.40 2.41
C VAL A 22 -16.32 12.77 2.13
N ALA A 23 -17.12 13.83 2.07
CA ALA A 23 -16.63 15.20 1.85
C ALA A 23 -15.78 15.71 3.04
N SER A 24 -16.21 15.43 4.28
CA SER A 24 -15.46 15.78 5.49
C SER A 24 -14.14 15.00 5.60
N ASN A 25 -14.14 13.74 5.19
CA ASN A 25 -12.94 12.89 5.16
C ASN A 25 -11.90 13.34 4.13
N LYS A 26 -12.28 14.09 3.07
CA LYS A 26 -11.34 14.69 2.12
C LYS A 26 -10.45 15.76 2.74
N ASN A 27 -10.87 16.38 3.82
CA ASN A 27 -10.14 17.43 4.51
C ASN A 27 -9.46 16.96 5.80
N ALA A 28 -9.67 15.72 6.22
CA ALA A 28 -9.07 15.16 7.42
C ALA A 28 -7.84 14.33 7.03
N SER A 29 -6.76 14.50 7.77
CA SER A 29 -5.55 13.64 7.70
C SER A 29 -5.88 12.25 8.29
N ARG A 30 -6.80 11.53 7.63
CA ARG A 30 -7.38 10.27 8.13
C ARG A 30 -6.33 9.20 8.39
N TYR A 31 -5.27 9.22 7.58
CA TYR A 31 -4.19 8.25 7.63
C TYR A 31 -2.86 8.85 8.08
N ALA A 32 -2.90 10.01 8.79
CA ALA A 32 -1.69 10.75 9.15
C ALA A 32 -0.70 9.95 10.01
N ASN A 33 -1.20 8.99 10.77
CA ASN A 33 -0.39 8.12 11.64
C ASN A 33 -0.20 6.72 11.04
N ASP A 34 -0.74 6.46 9.85
CA ASP A 34 -0.65 5.16 9.24
C ASP A 34 0.62 5.02 8.39
N ILE A 35 1.19 3.83 8.47
CA ILE A 35 2.28 3.37 7.63
C ILE A 35 1.74 2.23 6.78
N ALA A 36 1.59 2.50 5.49
CA ALA A 36 0.99 1.57 4.55
C ALA A 36 2.02 0.94 3.64
N ILE A 37 1.98 -0.38 3.51
CA ILE A 37 2.72 -1.12 2.49
C ILE A 37 1.75 -1.47 1.36
N VAL A 38 2.06 -1.03 0.15
CA VAL A 38 1.26 -1.31 -1.05
C VAL A 38 2.12 -2.02 -2.07
N THR A 39 1.78 -3.25 -2.42
CA THR A 39 2.60 -4.07 -3.31
C THR A 39 2.08 -4.10 -4.75
N GLY A 40 2.97 -4.38 -5.70
CA GLY A 40 2.58 -4.52 -7.10
C GLY A 40 2.13 -3.24 -7.78
N VAL A 41 2.71 -2.11 -7.40
CA VAL A 41 2.32 -0.81 -7.93
C VAL A 41 2.82 -0.63 -9.37
N SER A 42 1.90 -0.22 -10.24
CA SER A 42 2.19 0.24 -11.60
C SER A 42 1.26 1.40 -11.98
N PRO A 43 1.66 2.29 -12.90
CA PRO A 43 0.78 3.35 -13.38
C PRO A 43 -0.59 2.82 -13.82
N ASN A 44 -1.65 3.53 -13.48
CA ASN A 44 -3.05 3.19 -13.82
C ASN A 44 -3.58 1.87 -13.20
N SER A 45 -2.90 1.30 -12.20
CA SER A 45 -3.38 0.13 -11.47
C SER A 45 -4.26 0.52 -10.29
N ILE A 46 -5.02 -0.45 -9.76
CA ILE A 46 -5.77 -0.29 -8.49
C ILE A 46 -4.80 0.07 -7.36
N ALA A 47 -3.63 -0.57 -7.32
CA ALA A 47 -2.59 -0.26 -6.34
C ALA A 47 -2.14 1.21 -6.41
N ALA A 48 -2.02 1.78 -7.61
CA ALA A 48 -1.68 3.19 -7.79
C ALA A 48 -2.76 4.11 -7.19
N GLN A 49 -4.04 3.83 -7.44
CA GLN A 49 -5.15 4.60 -6.89
C GLN A 49 -5.23 4.51 -5.35
N VAL A 50 -4.92 3.34 -4.78
CA VAL A 50 -4.84 3.18 -3.32
C VAL A 50 -3.69 4.02 -2.75
N VAL A 51 -2.52 4.03 -3.39
CA VAL A 51 -1.40 4.90 -2.99
C VAL A 51 -1.81 6.37 -3.02
N GLU A 52 -2.46 6.84 -4.08
CA GLU A 52 -2.95 8.21 -4.23
C GLU A 52 -3.95 8.59 -3.12
N GLY A 53 -4.90 7.69 -2.81
CA GLY A 53 -5.86 7.88 -1.71
C GLY A 53 -5.22 7.92 -0.32
N LEU A 54 -4.22 7.07 -0.07
CA LEU A 54 -3.46 7.06 1.18
C LEU A 54 -2.62 8.34 1.36
N LEU A 55 -1.99 8.82 0.29
CA LEU A 55 -1.25 10.09 0.30
C LEU A 55 -2.19 11.28 0.56
N ALA A 56 -3.38 11.29 -0.04
CA ALA A 56 -4.40 12.31 0.22
C ALA A 56 -4.90 12.28 1.67
N GLY A 57 -4.84 11.13 2.33
CA GLY A 57 -5.13 10.96 3.76
C GLY A 57 -3.95 11.23 4.70
N GLY A 58 -2.78 11.59 4.19
CA GLY A 58 -1.61 11.95 5.01
C GLY A 58 -0.70 10.79 5.40
N ALA A 59 -0.88 9.58 4.86
CA ALA A 59 -0.12 8.39 5.23
C ALA A 59 1.36 8.43 4.82
N THR A 60 2.18 7.68 5.53
CA THR A 60 3.49 7.23 5.01
C THR A 60 3.28 5.96 4.20
N VAL A 61 3.57 6.02 2.90
CA VAL A 61 3.33 4.90 1.98
C VAL A 61 4.65 4.32 1.48
N VAL A 62 4.82 3.01 1.61
CA VAL A 62 5.86 2.21 0.98
C VAL A 62 5.23 1.45 -0.18
N ALA A 63 5.44 1.95 -1.39
CA ALA A 63 4.96 1.32 -2.61
C ALA A 63 6.03 0.41 -3.19
N THR A 64 5.71 -0.86 -3.48
CA THR A 64 6.68 -1.77 -4.07
C THR A 64 6.36 -2.11 -5.51
N SER A 65 7.40 -2.24 -6.33
CA SER A 65 7.33 -2.74 -7.69
C SER A 65 8.52 -3.65 -7.96
N HIS A 66 8.35 -4.68 -8.78
CA HIS A 66 9.45 -5.58 -9.14
C HIS A 66 10.53 -4.92 -10.02
N SER A 67 10.22 -3.78 -10.63
CA SER A 67 11.16 -3.06 -11.50
C SER A 67 11.01 -1.55 -11.40
N PHE A 68 12.13 -0.82 -11.46
CA PHE A 68 12.16 0.65 -11.46
C PHE A 68 12.21 1.25 -12.87
N LYS A 69 11.19 0.98 -13.67
CA LYS A 69 11.03 1.60 -14.98
C LYS A 69 10.87 3.14 -14.83
N PRO A 70 11.32 3.93 -15.83
CA PRO A 70 11.14 5.38 -15.81
C PRO A 70 9.68 5.81 -15.61
N SER A 71 8.72 5.07 -16.18
CA SER A 71 7.28 5.33 -16.03
C SER A 71 6.80 5.24 -14.59
N ILE A 72 7.28 4.24 -13.83
CA ILE A 72 6.91 4.08 -12.41
C ILE A 72 7.47 5.23 -11.57
N LYS A 73 8.73 5.62 -11.83
CA LYS A 73 9.34 6.76 -11.15
C LYS A 73 8.65 8.08 -11.46
N ALA A 74 8.25 8.28 -12.72
CA ALA A 74 7.52 9.47 -13.16
C ALA A 74 6.14 9.53 -12.48
N TRP A 75 5.41 8.41 -12.50
CA TRP A 75 4.13 8.28 -11.81
C TRP A 75 4.27 8.58 -10.31
N ALA A 76 5.22 7.97 -9.61
CA ALA A 76 5.39 8.19 -8.17
C ALA A 76 5.65 9.66 -7.83
N LYS A 77 6.45 10.37 -8.64
CA LYS A 77 6.69 11.81 -8.47
C LYS A 77 5.42 12.63 -8.70
N GLN A 78 4.61 12.25 -9.69
CA GLN A 78 3.36 12.91 -10.00
C GLN A 78 2.34 12.66 -8.89
N ALA A 79 2.10 11.41 -8.51
CA ALA A 79 1.19 11.02 -7.45
C ALA A 79 1.50 11.74 -6.13
N TYR A 80 2.78 11.81 -5.76
CA TYR A 80 3.18 12.56 -4.57
C TYR A 80 2.86 14.04 -4.67
N ARG A 81 3.15 14.69 -5.81
CA ARG A 81 2.89 16.13 -6.00
C ARG A 81 1.41 16.48 -6.00
N GLU A 82 0.59 15.61 -6.57
CA GLU A 82 -0.85 15.88 -6.78
C GLU A 82 -1.70 15.49 -5.57
N HIS A 83 -1.30 14.46 -4.82
CA HIS A 83 -2.13 13.87 -3.78
C HIS A 83 -1.58 13.98 -2.37
N ALA A 84 -0.27 14.18 -2.16
CA ALA A 84 0.28 14.21 -0.82
C ALA A 84 -0.24 15.41 -0.01
N THR A 85 -0.76 15.13 1.18
CA THR A 85 -1.23 16.14 2.13
C THR A 85 -0.51 16.03 3.48
N GLY A 86 -0.44 17.11 4.21
CA GLY A 86 0.16 17.13 5.55
C GLY A 86 1.60 16.61 5.54
N ASN A 87 1.87 15.58 6.34
CA ASN A 87 3.18 14.94 6.49
C ASN A 87 3.32 13.65 5.67
N ALA A 88 2.45 13.43 4.67
CA ALA A 88 2.50 12.25 3.82
C ALA A 88 3.89 12.03 3.23
N LYS A 89 4.28 10.77 3.12
CA LYS A 89 5.55 10.36 2.51
C LYS A 89 5.32 9.22 1.53
N LEU A 90 6.06 9.22 0.43
CA LEU A 90 6.04 8.12 -0.53
C LEU A 90 7.44 7.56 -0.70
N TRP A 91 7.58 6.27 -0.44
CA TRP A 91 8.78 5.51 -0.71
C TRP A 91 8.49 4.48 -1.79
N LEU A 92 9.28 4.49 -2.85
CA LEU A 92 9.21 3.50 -3.91
C LEU A 92 10.37 2.51 -3.73
N VAL A 93 10.05 1.25 -3.43
CA VAL A 93 11.03 0.22 -3.06
C VAL A 93 10.95 -0.94 -4.06
N PRO A 94 12.09 -1.41 -4.63
CA PRO A 94 12.08 -2.59 -5.48
C PRO A 94 11.88 -3.83 -4.59
N ALA A 95 10.90 -4.68 -4.94
CA ALA A 95 10.73 -5.97 -4.30
C ALA A 95 9.97 -6.93 -5.23
N ASN A 96 10.49 -8.14 -5.34
CA ASN A 96 9.81 -9.26 -5.98
C ASN A 96 9.19 -10.15 -4.90
N LEU A 97 7.88 -10.05 -4.70
CA LEU A 97 7.20 -10.80 -3.64
C LEU A 97 7.12 -12.32 -3.87
N SER A 98 7.48 -12.81 -5.07
CA SER A 98 7.68 -14.25 -5.28
C SER A 98 9.04 -14.75 -4.78
N SER A 99 9.93 -13.83 -4.38
CA SER A 99 11.22 -14.11 -3.79
C SER A 99 11.18 -13.90 -2.28
N TYR A 100 11.32 -14.94 -1.51
CA TYR A 100 11.37 -14.83 -0.04
C TYR A 100 12.50 -13.93 0.46
N ARG A 101 13.63 -13.94 -0.25
CA ARG A 101 14.76 -13.05 0.05
C ARG A 101 14.37 -11.58 -0.08
N ASP A 102 13.60 -11.24 -1.12
CA ASP A 102 13.15 -9.85 -1.33
C ASP A 102 12.09 -9.46 -0.31
N VAL A 103 11.22 -10.41 0.08
CA VAL A 103 10.24 -10.20 1.15
C VAL A 103 10.94 -9.92 2.47
N ASP A 104 11.92 -10.76 2.85
CA ASP A 104 12.69 -10.58 4.08
C ASP A 104 13.47 -9.25 4.07
N ALA A 105 14.08 -8.91 2.93
CA ALA A 105 14.79 -7.65 2.77
C ALA A 105 13.86 -6.43 2.88
N LEU A 106 12.62 -6.54 2.37
CA LEU A 106 11.62 -5.50 2.51
C LEU A 106 11.19 -5.34 3.98
N VAL A 107 10.92 -6.45 4.66
CA VAL A 107 10.55 -6.46 6.10
C VAL A 107 11.66 -5.83 6.93
N ASP A 108 12.90 -6.28 6.71
CA ASP A 108 14.07 -5.75 7.41
C ASP A 108 14.27 -4.25 7.14
N TRP A 109 14.16 -3.85 5.87
CA TRP A 109 14.30 -2.43 5.50
C TRP A 109 13.20 -1.57 6.14
N VAL A 110 11.96 -2.05 6.21
CA VAL A 110 10.85 -1.32 6.84
C VAL A 110 11.04 -1.24 8.35
N GLY A 111 11.36 -2.36 8.99
CA GLY A 111 11.46 -2.47 10.45
C GLY A 111 12.69 -1.82 11.05
N HIS A 112 13.73 -1.52 10.26
CA HIS A 112 14.97 -0.94 10.77
C HIS A 112 15.21 0.49 10.29
N GLU A 113 15.92 1.26 11.13
CA GLU A 113 16.36 2.61 10.80
C GLU A 113 17.39 2.58 9.67
N GLN A 114 17.21 3.45 8.67
CA GLN A 114 18.18 3.62 7.59
C GLN A 114 19.01 4.87 7.82
N LYS A 115 20.33 4.72 7.82
CA LYS A 115 21.30 5.78 8.08
C LYS A 115 22.23 5.98 6.89
N LYS A 116 22.64 7.23 6.68
CA LYS A 116 23.72 7.58 5.78
C LYS A 116 24.85 8.23 6.59
N THR A 117 26.02 7.61 6.56
CA THR A 117 27.22 8.17 7.19
C THR A 117 28.09 8.81 6.11
N SER A 118 28.45 10.07 6.30
CA SER A 118 29.37 10.81 5.43
C SER A 118 30.43 11.47 6.32
N GLY A 119 31.64 10.91 6.35
CA GLY A 119 32.67 11.32 7.29
C GLY A 119 32.24 11.07 8.75
N ALA A 120 32.32 12.09 9.58
CA ALA A 120 31.94 12.03 10.99
C ALA A 120 30.42 12.24 11.23
N THR A 121 29.65 12.57 10.16
CA THR A 121 28.21 12.89 10.30
C THR A 121 27.36 11.68 9.89
N THR A 122 26.48 11.25 10.79
CA THR A 122 25.45 10.25 10.51
C THR A 122 24.08 10.91 10.45
N THR A 123 23.38 10.76 9.32
CA THR A 123 22.03 11.29 9.11
C THR A 123 21.04 10.13 9.01
N ILE A 124 19.93 10.20 9.76
CA ILE A 124 18.83 9.26 9.65
C ILE A 124 18.05 9.59 8.38
N LEU A 125 18.03 8.67 7.41
CA LEU A 125 17.25 8.79 6.19
C LEU A 125 15.80 8.37 6.41
N LYS A 126 15.60 7.34 7.21
CA LYS A 126 14.31 6.73 7.52
C LYS A 126 14.35 6.13 8.93
N PRO A 127 13.37 6.40 9.81
CA PRO A 127 13.24 5.70 11.08
C PRO A 127 12.79 4.24 10.87
N ALA A 128 12.83 3.43 11.91
CA ALA A 128 12.13 2.16 11.96
C ALA A 128 10.61 2.42 11.86
N TRP A 129 9.90 1.56 11.17
CA TRP A 129 8.46 1.63 11.00
C TRP A 129 7.77 0.33 11.37
N GLU A 130 6.60 0.46 11.98
CA GLU A 130 5.64 -0.63 12.19
C GLU A 130 4.45 -0.39 11.26
N PRO A 131 4.30 -1.16 10.16
CA PRO A 131 3.19 -0.99 9.24
C PRO A 131 1.85 -1.25 9.92
N THR A 132 0.90 -0.32 9.71
CA THR A 132 -0.47 -0.43 10.20
C THR A 132 -1.42 -0.95 9.13
N LEU A 133 -1.06 -0.79 7.84
CA LEU A 133 -1.87 -1.19 6.69
C LEU A 133 -1.01 -1.98 5.68
N PHE A 134 -1.55 -3.09 5.19
CA PHE A 134 -0.89 -3.91 4.16
C PHE A 134 -1.86 -4.24 3.03
N PHE A 135 -1.48 -3.86 1.79
CA PHE A 135 -2.27 -4.04 0.58
C PHE A 135 -1.51 -4.92 -0.42
N PRO A 136 -1.78 -6.22 -0.49
CA PRO A 136 -1.10 -7.17 -1.36
C PRO A 136 -1.72 -7.22 -2.76
N PHE A 137 -1.46 -6.22 -3.60
CA PHE A 137 -1.96 -6.17 -4.98
C PHE A 137 -1.04 -6.83 -6.01
N ALA A 138 0.14 -7.29 -5.61
CA ALA A 138 1.03 -7.96 -6.56
C ALA A 138 0.41 -9.27 -7.05
N ALA A 139 0.13 -9.33 -8.34
CA ALA A 139 -0.37 -10.51 -9.02
C ALA A 139 0.35 -10.68 -10.37
N PRO A 140 0.69 -11.91 -10.79
CA PRO A 140 1.25 -12.14 -12.11
C PRO A 140 0.14 -12.00 -13.17
N PRO A 141 0.43 -11.41 -14.33
CA PRO A 141 -0.51 -11.38 -15.46
C PRO A 141 -0.52 -12.76 -16.13
N VAL A 142 -1.13 -13.74 -15.49
CA VAL A 142 -1.19 -15.11 -16.03
C VAL A 142 -2.60 -15.41 -16.49
N HIS A 143 -2.71 -15.85 -17.74
CA HIS A 143 -3.93 -16.33 -18.36
C HIS A 143 -3.71 -17.78 -18.77
N GLY A 144 -4.64 -18.66 -18.45
CA GLY A 144 -4.58 -20.07 -18.83
C GLY A 144 -5.66 -20.90 -18.16
N THR A 145 -5.71 -22.17 -18.51
CA THR A 145 -6.57 -23.15 -17.85
C THR A 145 -5.83 -23.83 -16.70
N LEU A 146 -6.56 -24.51 -15.82
CA LEU A 146 -5.95 -25.30 -14.73
C LEU A 146 -4.99 -26.39 -15.28
N ALA A 147 -5.23 -26.87 -16.50
CA ALA A 147 -4.37 -27.86 -17.16
C ALA A 147 -3.02 -27.28 -17.59
N ASP A 148 -2.97 -25.97 -17.86
CA ASP A 148 -1.76 -25.27 -18.31
C ASP A 148 -1.00 -24.62 -17.13
N SER A 149 -1.48 -24.80 -15.91
CA SER A 149 -1.02 -24.02 -14.75
C SER A 149 0.24 -24.57 -14.07
N GLY A 150 0.72 -25.74 -14.38
CA GLY A 150 1.97 -26.38 -13.90
C GLY A 150 2.89 -25.51 -13.03
N ASP A 151 4.04 -25.15 -13.57
CA ASP A 151 5.05 -24.30 -12.88
C ASP A 151 4.53 -22.88 -12.54
N LEU A 152 3.52 -22.42 -13.27
CA LEU A 152 2.89 -21.11 -13.03
C LEU A 152 2.10 -21.09 -11.73
N PHE A 153 1.48 -22.20 -11.32
CA PHE A 153 0.73 -22.29 -10.08
C PHE A 153 1.61 -22.06 -8.86
N GLU A 154 2.79 -22.66 -8.82
CA GLU A 154 3.75 -22.45 -7.73
C GLU A 154 4.19 -20.98 -7.65
N SER A 155 4.49 -20.37 -8.79
CA SER A 155 4.86 -18.94 -8.84
C SER A 155 3.72 -18.05 -8.37
N GLN A 156 2.47 -18.35 -8.72
CA GLN A 156 1.29 -17.64 -8.24
C GLN A 156 1.07 -17.82 -6.74
N ALA A 157 1.16 -19.06 -6.25
CA ALA A 157 1.03 -19.36 -4.83
C ALA A 157 2.10 -18.65 -4.00
N ARG A 158 3.34 -18.61 -4.48
CA ARG A 158 4.43 -17.85 -3.83
C ARG A 158 4.11 -16.37 -3.74
N LEU A 159 3.62 -15.78 -4.84
CA LEU A 159 3.37 -14.34 -4.90
C LEU A 159 2.12 -13.93 -4.11
N MET A 160 1.02 -14.68 -4.26
CA MET A 160 -0.30 -14.27 -3.77
C MET A 160 -0.65 -14.82 -2.38
N LEU A 161 0.00 -15.89 -1.94
CA LEU A 161 -0.29 -16.53 -0.65
C LEU A 161 0.96 -16.51 0.25
N TRP A 162 1.99 -17.26 -0.09
CA TRP A 162 3.13 -17.48 0.81
C TRP A 162 3.99 -16.23 0.99
N GLY A 163 4.18 -15.43 -0.05
CA GLY A 163 4.87 -14.14 0.05
C GLY A 163 4.11 -13.13 0.91
N VAL A 164 2.78 -13.14 0.80
CA VAL A 164 1.89 -12.31 1.62
C VAL A 164 1.92 -12.75 3.08
N GLU A 165 1.76 -14.06 3.34
CA GLU A 165 1.85 -14.63 4.68
C GLU A 165 3.18 -14.29 5.35
N ARG A 166 4.30 -14.50 4.63
CA ARG A 166 5.63 -14.19 5.13
C ARG A 166 5.82 -12.71 5.42
N ALA A 167 5.30 -11.82 4.58
CA ALA A 167 5.34 -10.38 4.80
C ALA A 167 4.54 -9.98 6.05
N ILE A 168 3.32 -10.50 6.21
CA ILE A 168 2.48 -10.24 7.37
C ILE A 168 3.17 -10.73 8.65
N ALA A 169 3.68 -11.96 8.63
CA ALA A 169 4.41 -12.51 9.77
C ALA A 169 5.64 -11.68 10.14
N GLY A 170 6.37 -11.18 9.14
CA GLY A 170 7.54 -10.34 9.36
C GLY A 170 7.25 -8.93 9.83
N PHE A 171 6.10 -8.36 9.44
CA PHE A 171 5.65 -7.03 9.90
C PHE A 171 4.90 -7.07 11.23
N SER A 172 4.36 -8.22 11.62
CA SER A 172 3.72 -8.35 12.92
C SER A 172 4.78 -8.29 14.01
N PRO A 173 4.58 -7.52 15.07
CA PRO A 173 5.45 -7.58 16.23
C PRO A 173 5.41 -9.02 16.75
N ILE A 174 6.55 -9.71 16.68
CA ILE A 174 6.70 -11.04 17.26
C ILE A 174 6.54 -10.84 18.76
N GLY A 175 5.39 -11.32 19.29
CA GLY A 175 5.08 -11.47 20.69
C GLY A 175 5.89 -10.58 21.64
N ALA A 176 5.35 -9.45 22.03
CA ALA A 176 5.66 -8.88 23.32
C ALA A 176 5.00 -9.82 24.35
N ASP A 177 5.67 -10.89 24.70
CA ASP A 177 5.41 -11.69 25.91
C ASP A 177 6.23 -11.12 27.07
#